data_047f5fb6dba8e5cfb3bf3306beaf5517
#
_entry.id   047f5fb6dba8e5cfb3bf3306beaf5517
#
_cell.length_a   1.000
_cell.length_b   1.000
_cell.length_c   1.000
_cell.angle_alpha   90.00
_cell.angle_beta   90.00
_cell.angle_gamma   90.00
#
_symmetry.space_group_name_H-M   'P 1'
#
loop_
_entity.id
_entity.type
_entity.pdbx_description
1 polymer ?
#
loop_
_entity_poly.entity_id
_entity_poly.type
_entity_poly.pdbx_seq_one_letter_code
_entity_poly.pdbx_strand_id
1 'polypeptide(L)'
;ENQRPENPVLFLKPDSSLILKNRPFFIPEFSDEIHYETELIIKISRIGKHIQTKFSHKYYNSIGLGIDFTARDLQSQLKKNGLPWEKSKAFDGSCFVSEWIDLSEIGDINNINFRLELNKNVVQNSNTSLMLWKVDELISYISKYFTLKIGDIIFTGTPSGVGKVSVGDELVGYLEETKLFNLKVK
;
A
#
# COMPACT_ATOMS: atom_id res chain seq x y z
N GLU A 1 -19.12 6.48 5.41
CA GLU A 1 -18.25 6.85 4.27
C GLU A 1 -17.47 8.10 4.66
N ASN A 2 -16.16 8.05 4.59
CA ASN A 2 -15.32 9.23 4.80
C ASN A 2 -15.48 10.18 3.60
N GLN A 3 -15.60 11.47 3.85
CA GLN A 3 -15.58 12.46 2.78
C GLN A 3 -14.24 12.37 2.03
N ARG A 4 -14.27 12.49 0.70
CA ARG A 4 -13.05 12.57 -0.11
C ARG A 4 -12.23 13.77 0.37
N PRO A 5 -10.97 13.58 0.82
CA PRO A 5 -10.12 14.71 1.19
C PRO A 5 -9.80 15.57 -0.03
N GLU A 6 -9.53 16.86 0.17
CA GLU A 6 -9.16 17.78 -0.93
C GLU A 6 -7.83 17.40 -1.57
N ASN A 7 -6.91 16.80 -0.80
CA ASN A 7 -5.58 16.41 -1.24
C ASN A 7 -5.26 15.00 -0.72
N PRO A 8 -4.34 14.26 -1.39
CA PRO A 8 -3.81 13.01 -0.86
C PRO A 8 -3.21 13.21 0.53
N VAL A 9 -3.57 12.34 1.47
CA VAL A 9 -2.95 12.28 2.79
C VAL A 9 -1.68 11.44 2.70
N LEU A 10 -0.54 12.00 3.09
CA LEU A 10 0.76 11.35 2.99
C LEU A 10 1.32 11.06 4.39
N PHE A 11 1.90 9.89 4.55
CA PHE A 11 2.77 9.52 5.66
C PHE A 11 3.91 8.65 5.13
N LEU A 12 4.99 8.55 5.90
CA LEU A 12 6.17 7.79 5.52
C LEU A 12 6.27 6.52 6.36
N LYS A 13 6.82 5.47 5.76
CA LYS A 13 7.27 4.27 6.46
C LYS A 13 8.79 4.17 6.30
N PRO A 14 9.55 3.91 7.39
CA PRO A 14 10.97 3.62 7.29
C PRO A 14 11.21 2.26 6.65
N ASP A 15 12.45 1.97 6.29
CA ASP A 15 12.85 0.68 5.73
C ASP A 15 12.62 -0.49 6.70
N SER A 16 12.71 -0.27 8.02
CA SER A 16 12.38 -1.26 9.05
C SER A 16 10.89 -1.69 9.05
N SER A 17 10.02 -0.89 8.44
CA SER A 17 8.60 -1.28 8.25
C SER A 17 8.42 -2.40 7.24
N LEU A 18 9.42 -2.67 6.37
CA LEU A 18 9.32 -3.73 5.36
C LEU A 18 9.47 -5.12 6.00
N ILE A 19 8.51 -5.99 5.74
CA ILE A 19 8.64 -7.41 6.05
C ILE A 19 9.70 -8.00 5.11
N LEU A 20 10.72 -8.63 5.69
CA LEU A 20 11.76 -9.27 4.90
C LEU A 20 11.19 -10.43 4.06
N LYS A 21 11.73 -10.61 2.87
CA LYS A 21 11.31 -11.68 1.94
C LYS A 21 11.23 -13.04 2.65
N ASN A 22 10.15 -13.78 2.40
CA ASN A 22 9.85 -15.09 2.99
C ASN A 22 9.65 -15.10 4.51
N ARG A 23 9.45 -13.94 5.13
CA ARG A 23 9.05 -13.86 6.54
C ARG A 23 7.53 -13.69 6.65
N PRO A 24 6.92 -14.28 7.71
CA PRO A 24 5.52 -13.99 8.01
C PRO A 24 5.39 -12.59 8.61
N PHE A 25 4.18 -12.07 8.62
CA PHE A 25 3.83 -10.93 9.47
C PHE A 25 3.65 -11.42 10.92
N PHE A 26 4.27 -10.72 11.86
CA PHE A 26 4.08 -10.96 13.29
C PHE A 26 3.18 -9.86 13.87
N ILE A 27 2.08 -10.26 14.54
CA ILE A 27 1.19 -9.31 15.20
C ILE A 27 1.96 -8.69 16.38
N PRO A 28 2.09 -7.35 16.44
CA PRO A 28 2.78 -6.69 17.53
C PRO A 28 1.95 -6.71 18.82
N GLU A 29 2.61 -6.80 19.97
CA GLU A 29 1.96 -6.85 21.30
C GLU A 29 1.29 -5.53 21.72
N PHE A 30 1.60 -4.41 21.08
CA PHE A 30 1.10 -3.08 21.46
C PHE A 30 -0.27 -2.71 20.86
N SER A 31 -0.88 -3.60 20.08
CA SER A 31 -2.18 -3.35 19.43
C SER A 31 -3.01 -4.62 19.37
N ASP A 32 -4.27 -4.49 19.74
CA ASP A 32 -5.27 -5.57 19.67
C ASP A 32 -6.03 -5.58 18.33
N GLU A 33 -5.80 -4.56 17.48
CA GLU A 33 -6.56 -4.33 16.26
C GLU A 33 -5.64 -4.02 15.06
N ILE A 34 -4.93 -5.05 14.57
CA ILE A 34 -4.15 -4.93 13.34
C ILE A 34 -5.04 -5.24 12.13
N HIS A 35 -5.16 -4.26 11.23
CA HIS A 35 -5.93 -4.39 9.99
C HIS A 35 -5.01 -4.50 8.77
N TYR A 36 -5.42 -5.33 7.80
CA TYR A 36 -4.83 -5.33 6.45
C TYR A 36 -5.43 -4.19 5.61
N GLU A 37 -4.62 -3.56 4.81
CA GLU A 37 -4.96 -2.60 3.79
C GLU A 37 -4.18 -2.96 2.52
N THR A 38 -4.84 -3.65 1.56
CA THR A 38 -4.17 -4.04 0.31
C THR A 38 -4.16 -2.89 -0.66
N GLU A 39 -2.99 -2.63 -1.24
CA GLU A 39 -2.77 -1.49 -2.11
C GLU A 39 -2.00 -1.89 -3.37
N LEU A 40 -2.34 -1.25 -4.50
CA LEU A 40 -1.40 -1.20 -5.60
C LEU A 40 -0.15 -0.47 -5.12
N ILE A 41 1.02 -1.00 -5.43
CA ILE A 41 2.30 -0.35 -5.11
C ILE A 41 3.09 -0.06 -6.38
N ILE A 42 3.82 1.05 -6.35
CA ILE A 42 4.62 1.56 -7.46
C ILE A 42 6.07 1.65 -7.03
N LYS A 43 6.99 1.14 -7.87
CA LYS A 43 8.43 1.26 -7.64
C LYS A 43 9.01 2.39 -8.48
N ILE A 44 9.63 3.36 -7.81
CA ILE A 44 10.30 4.48 -8.47
C ILE A 44 11.60 3.99 -9.13
N SER A 45 11.72 4.28 -10.42
CA SER A 45 12.87 3.90 -11.26
C SER A 45 13.79 5.05 -11.62
N ARG A 46 13.40 6.30 -11.29
CA ARG A 46 14.15 7.51 -11.63
C ARG A 46 14.05 8.56 -10.53
N ILE A 47 15.17 9.21 -10.21
CA ILE A 47 15.17 10.34 -9.26
C ILE A 47 14.37 11.51 -9.82
N GLY A 48 13.51 12.12 -8.99
CA GLY A 48 12.72 13.28 -9.38
C GLY A 48 12.20 14.12 -8.24
N LYS A 49 12.02 15.41 -8.52
CA LYS A 49 11.43 16.43 -7.65
C LYS A 49 10.60 17.37 -8.50
N HIS A 50 9.46 17.85 -7.98
CA HIS A 50 8.54 18.73 -8.71
C HIS A 50 8.13 18.18 -10.08
N ILE A 51 7.81 16.88 -10.13
CA ILE A 51 7.43 16.17 -11.35
C ILE A 51 6.05 16.65 -11.80
N GLN A 52 5.93 17.08 -13.06
CA GLN A 52 4.63 17.39 -13.64
C GLN A 52 3.88 16.10 -13.99
N THR A 53 2.57 16.04 -13.76
CA THR A 53 1.73 14.85 -13.98
C THR A 53 1.95 14.21 -15.35
N LYS A 54 2.03 15.01 -16.41
CA LYS A 54 2.26 14.53 -17.79
C LYS A 54 3.57 13.78 -18.01
N PHE A 55 4.52 13.89 -17.09
CA PHE A 55 5.83 13.21 -17.12
C PHE A 55 5.97 12.12 -16.06
N SER A 56 5.01 11.94 -15.18
CA SER A 56 5.08 11.01 -14.05
C SER A 56 5.31 9.57 -14.50
N HIS A 57 4.71 9.14 -15.62
CA HIS A 57 4.90 7.82 -16.21
C HIS A 57 6.36 7.46 -16.54
N LYS A 58 7.28 8.44 -16.57
CA LYS A 58 8.73 8.22 -16.82
C LYS A 58 9.51 7.88 -15.55
N TYR A 59 8.86 7.88 -14.38
CA TYR A 59 9.52 7.76 -13.09
C TYR A 59 9.28 6.42 -12.40
N TYR A 60 8.48 5.55 -13.00
CA TYR A 60 8.22 4.19 -12.51
C TYR A 60 8.15 3.21 -13.69
N ASN A 61 8.49 1.96 -13.43
CA ASN A 61 8.49 0.91 -14.45
C ASN A 61 7.96 -0.43 -13.93
N SER A 62 7.64 -0.51 -12.66
CA SER A 62 7.18 -1.74 -12.03
C SER A 62 6.06 -1.45 -11.05
N ILE A 63 5.12 -2.36 -10.99
CA ILE A 63 4.01 -2.35 -10.03
C ILE A 63 3.95 -3.67 -9.27
N GLY A 64 3.23 -3.68 -8.18
CA GLY A 64 2.96 -4.88 -7.39
C GLY A 64 1.76 -4.66 -6.49
N LEU A 65 1.57 -5.58 -5.55
CA LEU A 65 0.63 -5.42 -4.45
C LEU A 65 1.39 -5.35 -3.12
N GLY A 66 0.96 -4.45 -2.26
CA GLY A 66 1.45 -4.36 -0.90
C GLY A 66 0.32 -4.50 0.11
N ILE A 67 0.69 -4.74 1.37
CA ILE A 67 -0.24 -4.62 2.49
C ILE A 67 0.33 -3.56 3.43
N ASP A 68 -0.45 -2.51 3.70
CA ASP A 68 -0.20 -1.53 4.74
C ASP A 68 -0.90 -1.98 6.02
N PHE A 69 -0.16 -2.69 6.88
CA PHE A 69 -0.69 -3.09 8.19
C PHE A 69 -0.85 -1.88 9.09
N THR A 70 -2.03 -1.78 9.67
CA THR A 70 -2.46 -0.63 10.47
C THR A 70 -2.87 -1.07 11.86
N ALA A 71 -2.22 -0.55 12.90
CA ALA A 71 -2.71 -0.65 14.28
C ALA A 71 -3.91 0.29 14.44
N ARG A 72 -5.10 -0.24 14.17
CA ARG A 72 -6.33 0.55 13.99
C ARG A 72 -6.79 1.26 15.26
N ASP A 73 -6.66 0.61 16.40
CA ASP A 73 -6.92 1.16 17.73
C ASP A 73 -6.05 2.38 18.00
N LEU A 74 -4.72 2.26 17.79
CA LEU A 74 -3.79 3.38 17.92
C LEU A 74 -4.08 4.49 16.91
N GLN A 75 -4.36 4.14 15.65
CA GLN A 75 -4.67 5.16 14.64
C GLN A 75 -5.89 5.98 15.04
N SER A 76 -6.94 5.33 15.54
CA SER A 76 -8.16 6.00 15.99
C SER A 76 -7.86 6.97 17.14
N GLN A 77 -7.04 6.56 18.11
CA GLN A 77 -6.61 7.40 19.21
C GLN A 77 -5.76 8.58 18.75
N LEU A 78 -4.79 8.34 17.87
CA LEU A 78 -3.89 9.38 17.33
C LEU A 78 -4.69 10.42 16.54
N LYS A 79 -5.61 9.98 15.67
CA LYS A 79 -6.50 10.86 14.91
C LYS A 79 -7.35 11.75 15.82
N LYS A 80 -7.97 11.15 16.85
CA LYS A 80 -8.80 11.88 17.81
C LYS A 80 -8.04 13.00 18.53
N ASN A 81 -6.73 12.77 18.78
CA ASN A 81 -5.86 13.71 19.50
C ASN A 81 -5.04 14.62 18.58
N GLY A 82 -5.21 14.54 17.26
CA GLY A 82 -4.45 15.34 16.30
C GLY A 82 -2.94 15.02 16.29
N LEU A 83 -2.57 13.79 16.65
CA LEU A 83 -1.16 13.35 16.76
C LEU A 83 -0.69 12.65 15.46
N PRO A 84 0.65 12.62 15.24
CA PRO A 84 1.25 11.90 14.11
C PRO A 84 0.91 10.40 14.11
N TRP A 85 0.88 9.79 12.90
CA TRP A 85 0.39 8.42 12.69
C TRP A 85 1.46 7.33 12.70
N GLU A 86 2.74 7.69 12.81
CA GLU A 86 3.88 6.79 12.67
C GLU A 86 3.75 5.53 13.54
N LYS A 87 3.34 5.68 14.80
CA LYS A 87 3.15 4.53 15.72
C LYS A 87 2.13 3.53 15.23
N SER A 88 1.14 3.96 14.46
CA SER A 88 0.07 3.11 13.95
C SER A 88 0.30 2.61 12.52
N LYS A 89 1.21 3.24 11.77
CA LYS A 89 1.43 2.99 10.35
C LYS A 89 2.87 2.60 10.00
N ALA A 90 3.86 3.03 10.79
CA ALA A 90 5.27 2.93 10.46
C ALA A 90 6.08 2.08 11.46
N PHE A 91 5.41 1.20 12.20
CA PHE A 91 6.07 0.25 13.09
C PHE A 91 6.82 -0.83 12.30
N ASP A 92 7.76 -1.51 12.95
CA ASP A 92 8.58 -2.55 12.34
C ASP A 92 7.72 -3.66 11.73
N GLY A 93 7.99 -4.02 10.48
CA GLY A 93 7.23 -5.02 9.75
C GLY A 93 5.80 -4.59 9.37
N SER A 94 5.46 -3.32 9.43
CA SER A 94 4.11 -2.83 9.15
C SER A 94 3.75 -2.77 7.67
N CYS A 95 4.62 -3.18 6.75
CA CYS A 95 4.24 -3.31 5.35
C CYS A 95 4.87 -4.52 4.66
N PHE A 96 4.08 -5.12 3.80
CA PHE A 96 4.49 -6.20 2.91
C PHE A 96 4.54 -5.71 1.47
N VAL A 97 5.50 -6.22 0.71
CA VAL A 97 5.69 -5.92 -0.72
C VAL A 97 5.78 -7.23 -1.47
N SER A 98 4.94 -7.41 -2.49
CA SER A 98 4.93 -8.58 -3.38
C SER A 98 6.14 -8.62 -4.32
N GLU A 99 6.19 -9.66 -5.16
CA GLU A 99 7.02 -9.61 -6.36
C GLU A 99 6.53 -8.49 -7.28
N TRP A 100 7.45 -7.98 -8.10
CA TRP A 100 7.20 -6.88 -9.02
C TRP A 100 6.82 -7.40 -10.41
N ILE A 101 5.91 -6.71 -11.07
CA ILE A 101 5.56 -6.92 -12.48
C ILE A 101 6.03 -5.70 -13.25
N ASP A 102 6.70 -5.92 -14.39
CA ASP A 102 7.10 -4.83 -15.30
C ASP A 102 5.86 -4.22 -15.97
N LEU A 103 5.83 -2.89 -16.11
CA LEU A 103 4.70 -2.21 -16.75
C LEU A 103 4.49 -2.62 -18.20
N SER A 104 5.51 -3.10 -18.88
CA SER A 104 5.38 -3.60 -20.27
C SER A 104 4.53 -4.87 -20.37
N GLU A 105 4.37 -5.60 -19.25
CA GLU A 105 3.53 -6.80 -19.15
C GLU A 105 2.07 -6.47 -18.79
N ILE A 106 1.80 -5.20 -18.47
CA ILE A 106 0.50 -4.71 -18.02
C ILE A 106 -0.06 -3.75 -19.07
N GLY A 107 -1.34 -3.81 -19.28
CA GLY A 107 -2.05 -2.88 -20.16
C GLY A 107 -2.15 -1.47 -19.54
N ASP A 108 -3.36 -0.97 -19.36
CA ASP A 108 -3.61 0.34 -18.75
C ASP A 108 -3.55 0.25 -17.22
N ILE A 109 -2.54 0.87 -16.61
CA ILE A 109 -2.38 0.96 -15.15
C ILE A 109 -3.62 1.55 -14.44
N ASN A 110 -4.44 2.31 -15.16
CA ASN A 110 -5.67 2.88 -14.63
C ASN A 110 -6.88 1.94 -14.72
N ASN A 111 -6.69 0.72 -15.21
CA ASN A 111 -7.76 -0.27 -15.35
C ASN A 111 -7.25 -1.68 -15.05
N ILE A 112 -6.78 -1.92 -13.84
CA ILE A 112 -6.24 -3.19 -13.38
C ILE A 112 -7.11 -3.68 -12.22
N ASN A 113 -7.54 -4.94 -12.26
CA ASN A 113 -8.21 -5.58 -11.15
C ASN A 113 -7.20 -6.12 -10.15
N PHE A 114 -7.52 -6.01 -8.88
CA PHE A 114 -6.75 -6.65 -7.82
C PHE A 114 -7.67 -7.09 -6.69
N ARG A 115 -7.29 -8.18 -6.02
CA ARG A 115 -8.05 -8.71 -4.89
C ARG A 115 -7.14 -9.25 -3.81
N LEU A 116 -7.66 -9.25 -2.60
CA LEU A 116 -7.09 -9.92 -1.43
C LEU A 116 -8.03 -11.02 -0.97
N GLU A 117 -7.48 -12.18 -0.71
CA GLU A 117 -8.15 -13.27 -0.01
C GLU A 117 -7.58 -13.39 1.41
N LEU A 118 -8.44 -13.55 2.39
CA LEU A 118 -8.13 -13.93 3.76
C LEU A 118 -8.70 -15.34 4.00
N ASN A 119 -7.82 -16.32 4.24
CA ASN A 119 -8.23 -17.71 4.45
C ASN A 119 -9.15 -18.24 3.32
N LYS A 120 -8.78 -17.96 2.07
CA LYS A 120 -9.50 -18.31 0.82
C LYS A 120 -10.83 -17.56 0.60
N ASN A 121 -11.20 -16.62 1.45
CA ASN A 121 -12.36 -15.76 1.23
C ASN A 121 -11.93 -14.41 0.66
N VAL A 122 -12.54 -13.95 -0.41
CA VAL A 122 -12.27 -12.63 -0.98
C VAL A 122 -12.77 -11.56 -0.01
N VAL A 123 -11.86 -10.73 0.49
CA VAL A 123 -12.15 -9.65 1.46
C VAL A 123 -11.99 -8.26 0.88
N GLN A 124 -11.10 -8.08 -0.09
CA GLN A 124 -11.00 -6.87 -0.90
C GLN A 124 -10.98 -7.25 -2.37
N ASN A 125 -11.75 -6.56 -3.19
CA ASN A 125 -11.79 -6.73 -4.64
C ASN A 125 -12.08 -5.38 -5.27
N SER A 126 -11.17 -4.90 -6.10
CA SER A 126 -11.25 -3.54 -6.65
C SER A 126 -10.55 -3.43 -8.01
N ASN A 127 -10.72 -2.28 -8.62
CA ASN A 127 -10.06 -1.91 -9.87
C ASN A 127 -9.40 -0.53 -9.71
N THR A 128 -8.23 -0.33 -10.30
CA THR A 128 -7.49 0.93 -10.22
C THR A 128 -8.23 2.11 -10.85
N SER A 129 -9.25 1.86 -11.69
CA SER A 129 -10.14 2.92 -12.20
C SER A 129 -10.92 3.62 -11.09
N LEU A 130 -11.11 2.98 -9.94
CA LEU A 130 -11.80 3.52 -8.77
C LEU A 130 -10.90 4.33 -7.83
N MET A 131 -9.60 4.42 -8.11
CA MET A 131 -8.68 5.22 -7.29
C MET A 131 -9.09 6.68 -7.28
N LEU A 132 -9.06 7.31 -6.10
CA LEU A 132 -9.37 8.73 -5.91
C LEU A 132 -8.41 9.63 -6.67
N TRP A 133 -7.14 9.28 -6.72
CA TRP A 133 -6.08 9.91 -7.51
C TRP A 133 -5.34 8.84 -8.29
N LYS A 134 -5.08 9.13 -9.56
CA LYS A 134 -4.33 8.22 -10.41
C LYS A 134 -2.84 8.22 -10.03
N VAL A 135 -2.13 7.16 -10.41
CA VAL A 135 -0.71 6.99 -10.08
C VAL A 135 0.11 8.22 -10.46
N ASP A 136 -0.09 8.75 -11.67
CA ASP A 136 0.65 9.93 -12.14
C ASP A 136 0.35 11.20 -11.33
N GLU A 137 -0.88 11.34 -10.85
CA GLU A 137 -1.27 12.44 -9.95
C GLU A 137 -0.61 12.32 -8.58
N LEU A 138 -0.56 11.08 -8.02
CA LEU A 138 0.11 10.80 -6.76
C LEU A 138 1.61 11.11 -6.85
N ILE A 139 2.30 10.64 -7.88
CA ILE A 139 3.73 10.90 -8.10
C ILE A 139 3.99 12.41 -8.20
N SER A 140 3.18 13.11 -9.00
CA SER A 140 3.28 14.57 -9.12
C SER A 140 3.08 15.25 -7.78
N TYR A 141 2.05 14.86 -7.02
CA TYR A 141 1.74 15.44 -5.72
C TYR A 141 2.84 15.18 -4.68
N ILE A 142 3.27 13.93 -4.52
CA ILE A 142 4.32 13.52 -3.57
C ILE A 142 5.63 14.27 -3.87
N SER A 143 5.98 14.38 -5.15
CA SER A 143 7.22 15.03 -5.57
C SER A 143 7.27 16.54 -5.30
N LYS A 144 6.17 17.19 -4.93
CA LYS A 144 6.18 18.57 -4.42
C LYS A 144 6.87 18.69 -3.06
N TYR A 145 6.73 17.67 -2.23
CA TYR A 145 7.25 17.64 -0.86
C TYR A 145 8.55 16.87 -0.74
N PHE A 146 8.65 15.73 -1.39
CA PHE A 146 9.75 14.77 -1.28
C PHE A 146 10.49 14.61 -2.61
N THR A 147 11.81 14.48 -2.57
CA THR A 147 12.58 13.99 -3.72
C THR A 147 12.39 12.48 -3.78
N LEU A 148 11.76 12.00 -4.84
CA LEU A 148 11.63 10.57 -5.10
C LEU A 148 12.98 10.01 -5.54
N LYS A 149 13.37 8.88 -4.97
CA LYS A 149 14.65 8.19 -5.24
C LYS A 149 14.38 6.86 -5.93
N ILE A 150 15.36 6.36 -6.65
CA ILE A 150 15.31 5.01 -7.23
C ILE A 150 15.16 4.00 -6.08
N GLY A 151 14.16 3.13 -6.19
CA GLY A 151 13.83 2.14 -5.19
C GLY A 151 12.78 2.57 -4.18
N ASP A 152 12.42 3.85 -4.12
CA ASP A 152 11.27 4.27 -3.30
C ASP A 152 10.01 3.54 -3.75
N ILE A 153 9.17 3.16 -2.78
CA ILE A 153 7.91 2.46 -2.99
C ILE A 153 6.76 3.38 -2.58
N ILE A 154 5.81 3.55 -3.47
CA ILE A 154 4.59 4.33 -3.19
C ILE A 154 3.44 3.35 -3.01
N PHE A 155 2.84 3.33 -1.84
CA PHE A 155 1.56 2.72 -1.55
C PHE A 155 0.47 3.72 -1.95
N THR A 156 -0.51 3.27 -2.75
CA THR A 156 -1.43 4.19 -3.46
C THR A 156 -2.79 4.36 -2.80
N GLY A 157 -2.98 3.74 -1.66
CA GLY A 157 -4.25 3.71 -0.94
C GLY A 157 -5.04 2.43 -1.18
N THR A 158 -5.82 2.06 -0.18
CA THR A 158 -6.58 0.81 -0.13
C THR A 158 -8.06 1.01 -0.46
N PRO A 159 -8.72 0.07 -1.16
CA PRO A 159 -10.15 0.08 -1.37
C PRO A 159 -10.92 -0.30 -0.08
N SER A 160 -12.25 -0.30 -0.14
CA SER A 160 -13.10 -0.84 0.92
C SER A 160 -12.82 -2.32 1.18
N GLY A 161 -13.19 -2.80 2.38
CA GLY A 161 -13.00 -4.19 2.78
C GLY A 161 -11.78 -4.43 3.67
N VAL A 162 -11.18 -3.36 4.23
CA VAL A 162 -10.16 -3.47 5.28
C VAL A 162 -10.70 -4.24 6.48
N GLY A 163 -9.86 -5.03 7.15
CA GLY A 163 -10.30 -5.85 8.26
C GLY A 163 -9.15 -6.35 9.12
N LYS A 164 -9.50 -6.92 10.27
CA LYS A 164 -8.56 -7.43 11.26
C LYS A 164 -7.90 -8.72 10.77
N VAL A 165 -6.61 -8.88 11.13
CA VAL A 165 -5.91 -10.16 11.03
C VAL A 165 -5.74 -10.80 12.40
N SER A 166 -5.64 -12.12 12.41
CA SER A 166 -5.40 -12.94 13.59
C SER A 166 -4.23 -13.90 13.36
N VAL A 167 -3.61 -14.36 14.44
CA VAL A 167 -2.57 -15.40 14.36
C VAL A 167 -3.13 -16.64 13.67
N GLY A 168 -2.41 -17.16 12.68
CA GLY A 168 -2.82 -18.30 11.86
C GLY A 168 -3.48 -17.93 10.55
N ASP A 169 -3.83 -16.68 10.35
CA ASP A 169 -4.40 -16.21 9.08
C ASP A 169 -3.39 -16.30 7.92
N GLU A 170 -3.94 -16.44 6.71
CA GLU A 170 -3.23 -16.46 5.45
C GLU A 170 -3.83 -15.41 4.51
N LEU A 171 -2.99 -14.49 4.05
CA LEU A 171 -3.34 -13.44 3.10
C LEU A 171 -2.77 -13.77 1.71
N VAL A 172 -3.62 -13.81 0.69
CA VAL A 172 -3.20 -14.09 -0.69
C VAL A 172 -3.64 -12.96 -1.59
N GLY A 173 -2.68 -12.32 -2.25
CA GLY A 173 -2.94 -11.20 -3.15
C GLY A 173 -2.83 -11.58 -4.62
N TYR A 174 -3.77 -11.08 -5.42
CA TYR A 174 -3.83 -11.28 -6.87
C TYR A 174 -3.90 -9.95 -7.60
N LEU A 175 -3.14 -9.84 -8.68
CA LEU A 175 -3.26 -8.79 -9.68
C LEU A 175 -3.77 -9.43 -10.96
N GLU A 176 -4.91 -9.00 -11.47
CA GLU A 176 -5.68 -9.74 -12.45
C GLU A 176 -5.85 -11.21 -12.00
N GLU A 177 -5.48 -12.18 -12.80
CA GLU A 177 -5.52 -13.60 -12.44
C GLU A 177 -4.19 -14.12 -11.87
N THR A 178 -3.16 -13.25 -11.78
CA THR A 178 -1.83 -13.65 -11.31
C THR A 178 -1.74 -13.53 -9.79
N LYS A 179 -1.43 -14.64 -9.13
CA LYS A 179 -1.11 -14.64 -7.70
C LYS A 179 0.26 -14.02 -7.48
N LEU A 180 0.32 -12.90 -6.74
CA LEU A 180 1.57 -12.19 -6.46
C LEU A 180 2.21 -12.58 -5.14
N PHE A 181 1.40 -12.97 -4.15
CA PHE A 181 1.95 -13.35 -2.85
C PHE A 181 1.03 -14.27 -2.05
N ASN A 182 1.65 -14.89 -1.06
CA ASN A 182 1.00 -15.59 0.02
C ASN A 182 1.75 -15.26 1.32
N LEU A 183 1.09 -14.58 2.23
CA LEU A 183 1.65 -14.09 3.50
C LEU A 183 0.93 -14.72 4.68
N LYS A 184 1.69 -15.36 5.56
CA LYS A 184 1.18 -15.92 6.82
C LYS A 184 1.26 -14.91 7.95
N VAL A 185 0.27 -14.93 8.83
CA VAL A 185 0.20 -14.13 10.06
C VAL A 185 0.57 -15.02 11.26
N LYS A 186 1.45 -14.52 12.13
CA LYS A 186 1.91 -15.22 13.34
C LYS A 186 1.85 -14.33 14.58
#